data_ce9c8ccd6437308e0e7301143417b2c4
#
_entry.id   ce9c8ccd6437308e0e7301143417b2c4
#
_cell.length_a   1.000
_cell.length_b   1.000
_cell.length_c   1.000
_cell.angle_alpha   90.00
_cell.angle_beta   90.00
_cell.angle_gamma   90.00
#
_symmetry.space_group_name_H-M   'P 1'
#
loop_
_entity.id
_entity.type
_entity.pdbx_description
1 polymer ?
#
loop_
_entity_poly.entity_id
_entity_poly.type
_entity_poly.pdbx_seq_one_letter_code
_entity_poly.pdbx_strand_id
1 'polypeptide(L)'
;MKKNLLRNALAAIVVATAATFASCGDKNPASQVDDIVGEAEKNVAEEASPCLGSIPSLQMQYSEAQKLLDEKMKQRAEEAEQKFKDGGSMEDVFREVKKMKDEKKALQHELNRIYTERIMAEAKKLEGKSVECEVDGRRFSKAVVKLVCSKDSSTTSPLIVEAELTLKAPYRGLVGYCSWQYRDANGHELSSGASPVDDSGKYKAGDTIRQSFPLAVTQEKAKSLAKIYFTE
;
A
#
# COMPACT_ATOMS: atom_id res chain seq x y z
N MET A 1 13.68 33.01 -23.16
CA MET A 1 12.93 31.76 -23.41
C MET A 1 13.62 30.50 -22.87
N LYS A 2 14.96 30.30 -23.01
CA LYS A 2 15.71 29.08 -22.58
C LYS A 2 15.63 28.79 -21.06
N LYS A 3 15.60 29.80 -20.18
CA LYS A 3 15.53 29.64 -18.72
C LYS A 3 14.21 29.02 -18.23
N ASN A 4 13.09 29.26 -18.91
CA ASN A 4 11.79 28.73 -18.52
C ASN A 4 11.60 27.24 -18.91
N LEU A 5 12.23 26.81 -20.00
CA LEU A 5 12.22 25.40 -20.42
C LEU A 5 13.00 24.51 -19.43
N LEU A 6 14.13 25.03 -18.91
CA LEU A 6 14.92 24.29 -17.91
C LEU A 6 14.15 24.19 -16.58
N ARG A 7 13.50 25.27 -16.12
CA ARG A 7 12.66 25.26 -14.92
C ARG A 7 11.51 24.26 -15.03
N ASN A 8 10.85 24.18 -16.18
CA ASN A 8 9.74 23.24 -16.39
C ASN A 8 10.21 21.78 -16.49
N ALA A 9 11.41 21.52 -17.03
CA ALA A 9 11.99 20.19 -17.07
C ALA A 9 12.44 19.70 -15.67
N LEU A 10 12.96 20.61 -14.83
CA LEU A 10 13.41 20.34 -13.47
C LEU A 10 12.23 20.32 -12.45
N ALA A 11 11.23 21.21 -12.62
CA ALA A 11 10.06 21.25 -11.73
C ALA A 11 9.23 19.95 -11.72
N ALA A 12 9.29 19.16 -12.78
CA ALA A 12 8.63 17.85 -12.83
C ALA A 12 9.28 16.78 -11.93
N ILE A 13 10.41 17.09 -11.28
CA ILE A 13 11.18 16.15 -10.45
C ILE A 13 11.08 16.49 -8.95
N VAL A 14 10.56 17.68 -8.59
CA VAL A 14 10.68 18.22 -7.22
C VAL A 14 9.38 18.15 -6.44
N VAL A 15 9.34 17.35 -5.41
CA VAL A 15 8.60 17.57 -4.14
C VAL A 15 9.49 17.11 -2.98
N ALA A 16 9.65 18.02 -2.02
CA ALA A 16 10.57 18.19 -0.92
C ALA A 16 10.79 17.03 0.06
N THR A 17 11.96 16.91 0.62
CA THR A 17 12.57 17.39 1.88
C THR A 17 13.97 16.82 2.06
N ALA A 18 14.84 17.50 2.79
CA ALA A 18 16.28 17.25 2.85
C ALA A 18 16.67 16.19 3.90
N ALA A 19 17.44 15.22 3.45
CA ALA A 19 18.36 14.45 4.29
C ALA A 19 19.68 14.29 3.53
N THR A 20 20.79 14.46 4.23
CA THR A 20 22.13 14.52 3.68
C THR A 20 22.65 13.12 3.33
N PHE A 21 22.75 12.82 2.05
CA PHE A 21 23.48 11.66 1.55
C PHE A 21 24.82 12.08 0.93
N ALA A 22 25.88 11.50 1.43
CA ALA A 22 27.23 11.71 0.89
C ALA A 22 27.33 11.10 -0.52
N SER A 23 27.88 11.90 -1.43
CA SER A 23 28.46 11.58 -2.75
C SER A 23 28.46 10.10 -3.14
N CYS A 24 27.56 9.70 -4.04
CA CYS A 24 27.64 8.42 -4.73
C CYS A 24 28.30 8.61 -6.10
N GLY A 25 29.60 8.27 -6.20
CA GLY A 25 30.21 7.89 -7.47
C GLY A 25 29.49 6.66 -8.05
N ASP A 26 29.74 6.34 -9.33
CA ASP A 26 29.12 5.28 -10.16
C ASP A 26 28.90 3.93 -9.42
N LYS A 27 27.91 3.87 -8.52
CA LYS A 27 27.49 2.61 -7.88
C LYS A 27 26.58 1.85 -8.87
N ASN A 28 26.81 0.54 -8.96
CA ASN A 28 25.92 -0.38 -9.66
C ASN A 28 24.45 -0.15 -9.19
N PRO A 29 23.46 -0.10 -10.10
CA PRO A 29 22.05 0.06 -9.74
C PRO A 29 21.56 -0.89 -8.62
N ALA A 30 22.04 -2.13 -8.60
CA ALA A 30 21.71 -3.09 -7.54
C ALA A 30 22.14 -2.59 -6.14
N SER A 31 23.37 -2.08 -6.00
CA SER A 31 23.85 -1.56 -4.70
C SER A 31 23.10 -0.30 -4.26
N GLN A 32 22.58 0.49 -5.19
CA GLN A 32 21.77 1.66 -4.88
C GLN A 32 20.39 1.28 -4.34
N VAL A 33 19.79 0.21 -4.87
CA VAL A 33 18.53 -0.35 -4.38
C VAL A 33 18.71 -0.89 -2.97
N ASP A 34 19.78 -1.66 -2.73
CA ASP A 34 20.07 -2.22 -1.41
C ASP A 34 20.28 -1.13 -0.35
N ASP A 35 20.96 -0.03 -0.69
CA ASP A 35 21.13 1.13 0.18
C ASP A 35 19.77 1.75 0.53
N ILE A 36 18.88 1.96 -0.46
CA ILE A 36 17.54 2.54 -0.25
C ILE A 36 16.66 1.61 0.59
N VAL A 37 16.65 0.31 0.30
CA VAL A 37 15.88 -0.68 1.07
C VAL A 37 16.36 -0.73 2.50
N GLY A 38 17.68 -0.83 2.72
CA GLY A 38 18.26 -0.89 4.07
C GLY A 38 18.00 0.37 4.89
N GLU A 39 17.90 1.54 4.26
CA GLU A 39 17.52 2.78 4.95
C GLU A 39 16.01 2.84 5.23
N ALA A 40 15.17 2.43 4.32
CA ALA A 40 13.73 2.34 4.55
C ALA A 40 13.39 1.37 5.69
N GLU A 41 14.11 0.25 5.81
CA GLU A 41 13.97 -0.71 6.91
C GLU A 41 14.42 -0.13 8.27
N LYS A 42 15.41 0.75 8.29
CA LYS A 42 15.83 1.47 9.50
C LYS A 42 14.80 2.53 9.92
N ASN A 43 14.24 3.25 8.94
CA ASN A 43 13.27 4.33 9.19
C ASN A 43 11.90 3.78 9.60
N VAL A 44 11.54 2.60 9.12
CA VAL A 44 10.27 1.93 9.41
C VAL A 44 10.56 0.55 9.98
N ALA A 45 10.47 0.43 11.29
CA ALA A 45 10.65 -0.85 11.99
C ALA A 45 9.59 -1.87 11.54
N GLU A 46 10.01 -3.12 11.41
CA GLU A 46 9.08 -4.21 11.13
C GLU A 46 8.28 -4.54 12.40
N GLU A 47 6.96 -4.38 12.33
CA GLU A 47 6.01 -4.70 13.39
C GLU A 47 4.95 -5.65 12.85
N ALA A 48 4.63 -6.69 13.59
CA ALA A 48 3.61 -7.64 13.20
C ALA A 48 2.22 -7.16 13.66
N SER A 49 1.30 -7.01 12.71
CA SER A 49 -0.13 -6.85 12.99
C SER A 49 -0.74 -8.17 13.45
N PRO A 50 -1.68 -8.16 14.41
CA PRO A 50 -2.37 -9.39 14.86
C PRO A 50 -3.03 -10.18 13.73
N CYS A 51 -3.63 -9.49 12.76
CA CYS A 51 -4.33 -10.12 11.63
C CYS A 51 -3.49 -10.22 10.37
N LEU A 52 -2.58 -9.27 10.12
CA LEU A 52 -1.94 -9.07 8.81
C LEU A 52 -0.43 -9.36 8.81
N GLY A 53 0.13 -9.88 9.92
CA GLY A 53 1.57 -10.11 10.01
C GLY A 53 2.37 -8.86 9.70
N SER A 54 3.47 -8.99 8.96
CA SER A 54 4.35 -7.88 8.61
C SER A 54 3.85 -7.05 7.41
N ILE A 55 2.73 -7.38 6.77
CA ILE A 55 2.27 -6.69 5.55
C ILE A 55 2.19 -5.18 5.72
N PRO A 56 1.56 -4.60 6.78
CA PRO A 56 1.50 -3.15 6.94
C PRO A 56 2.86 -2.48 7.03
N SER A 57 3.79 -3.08 7.76
CA SER A 57 5.17 -2.57 7.89
C SER A 57 5.92 -2.62 6.57
N LEU A 58 5.82 -3.71 5.81
CA LEU A 58 6.42 -3.84 4.48
C LEU A 58 5.86 -2.80 3.50
N GLN A 59 4.57 -2.51 3.56
CA GLN A 59 3.95 -1.46 2.74
C GLN A 59 4.43 -0.06 3.13
N MET A 60 4.63 0.20 4.42
CA MET A 60 5.19 1.46 4.90
C MET A 60 6.67 1.60 4.51
N GLN A 61 7.46 0.53 4.61
CA GLN A 61 8.86 0.49 4.14
C GLN A 61 8.93 0.77 2.63
N TYR A 62 8.03 0.20 1.84
CA TYR A 62 7.95 0.48 0.41
C TYR A 62 7.66 1.96 0.11
N SER A 63 6.71 2.55 0.83
CA SER A 63 6.40 3.97 0.70
C SER A 63 7.59 4.86 1.09
N GLU A 64 8.31 4.49 2.12
CA GLU A 64 9.53 5.20 2.55
C GLU A 64 10.66 5.04 1.53
N ALA A 65 10.87 3.84 0.98
CA ALA A 65 11.84 3.61 -0.08
C ALA A 65 11.57 4.46 -1.34
N GLN A 66 10.29 4.62 -1.71
CA GLN A 66 9.92 5.51 -2.82
C GLN A 66 10.25 6.98 -2.51
N LYS A 67 10.00 7.43 -1.30
CA LYS A 67 10.35 8.76 -0.82
C LYS A 67 11.86 9.02 -0.88
N LEU A 68 12.66 8.09 -0.35
CA LEU A 68 14.13 8.15 -0.39
C LEU A 68 14.66 8.20 -1.83
N LEU A 69 14.07 7.43 -2.74
CA LEU A 69 14.41 7.48 -4.17
C LEU A 69 14.10 8.87 -4.76
N ASP A 70 12.93 9.43 -4.46
CA ASP A 70 12.53 10.75 -4.96
C ASP A 70 13.45 11.86 -4.44
N GLU A 71 13.82 11.82 -3.16
CA GLU A 71 14.77 12.74 -2.53
C GLU A 71 16.16 12.66 -3.17
N LYS A 72 16.66 11.46 -3.40
CA LYS A 72 17.93 11.22 -4.09
C LYS A 72 17.95 11.80 -5.51
N MET A 73 16.87 11.58 -6.25
CA MET A 73 16.76 12.13 -7.60
C MET A 73 16.65 13.65 -7.62
N LYS A 74 15.99 14.22 -6.61
CA LYS A 74 15.90 15.68 -6.42
C LYS A 74 17.27 16.29 -6.16
N GLN A 75 18.05 15.75 -5.25
CA GLN A 75 19.41 16.23 -4.95
C GLN A 75 20.28 16.23 -6.21
N ARG A 76 20.27 15.15 -6.99
CA ARG A 76 21.01 15.07 -8.25
C ARG A 76 20.54 16.11 -9.29
N ALA A 77 19.23 16.40 -9.31
CA ALA A 77 18.70 17.46 -10.19
C ALA A 77 19.19 18.84 -9.78
N GLU A 78 19.26 19.13 -8.49
CA GLU A 78 19.80 20.38 -7.94
C GLU A 78 21.30 20.51 -8.23
N GLU A 79 22.08 19.42 -8.11
CA GLU A 79 23.49 19.39 -8.49
C GLU A 79 23.69 19.65 -9.98
N ALA A 80 22.87 19.08 -10.86
CA ALA A 80 22.92 19.32 -12.29
C ALA A 80 22.57 20.79 -12.65
N GLU A 81 21.60 21.37 -11.94
CA GLU A 81 21.24 22.78 -12.08
C GLU A 81 22.40 23.70 -11.65
N GLN A 82 23.06 23.38 -10.53
CA GLN A 82 24.20 24.14 -10.05
C GLN A 82 25.37 24.10 -11.04
N LYS A 83 25.72 22.92 -11.56
CA LYS A 83 26.74 22.77 -12.61
C LYS A 83 26.44 23.64 -13.84
N PHE A 84 25.17 23.76 -14.21
CA PHE A 84 24.78 24.66 -15.31
C PHE A 84 25.00 26.14 -14.98
N LYS A 85 24.66 26.57 -13.73
CA LYS A 85 24.89 27.94 -13.27
C LYS A 85 26.37 28.31 -13.25
N ASP A 86 27.23 27.33 -12.95
CA ASP A 86 28.67 27.47 -12.88
C ASP A 86 29.35 27.43 -14.27
N GLY A 87 28.59 27.50 -15.35
CA GLY A 87 29.09 27.58 -16.73
C GLY A 87 29.11 26.28 -17.50
N GLY A 88 28.44 25.24 -17.01
CA GLY A 88 28.25 23.97 -17.72
C GLY A 88 27.41 24.11 -18.99
N SER A 89 27.59 23.15 -19.91
CA SER A 89 26.87 23.14 -21.17
C SER A 89 25.41 22.69 -20.96
N MET A 90 24.47 23.31 -21.68
CA MET A 90 23.06 22.92 -21.68
C MET A 90 22.88 21.48 -22.17
N GLU A 91 23.72 21.04 -23.11
CA GLU A 91 23.67 19.70 -23.67
C GLU A 91 24.04 18.64 -22.63
N ASP A 92 25.06 18.90 -21.80
CA ASP A 92 25.43 18.00 -20.70
C ASP A 92 24.36 17.90 -19.64
N VAL A 93 23.68 19.00 -19.31
CA VAL A 93 22.53 18.98 -18.39
C VAL A 93 21.38 18.14 -18.94
N PHE A 94 21.04 18.30 -20.21
CA PHE A 94 19.98 17.48 -20.82
C PHE A 94 20.33 15.99 -20.82
N ARG A 95 21.60 15.66 -21.09
CA ARG A 95 22.09 14.27 -21.05
C ARG A 95 21.98 13.69 -19.65
N GLU A 96 22.38 14.44 -18.63
CA GLU A 96 22.30 14.03 -17.24
C GLU A 96 20.84 13.85 -16.79
N VAL A 97 19.94 14.79 -17.10
CA VAL A 97 18.50 14.69 -16.78
C VAL A 97 17.87 13.44 -17.44
N LYS A 98 18.25 13.12 -18.66
CA LYS A 98 17.78 11.92 -19.34
C LYS A 98 18.28 10.66 -18.61
N LYS A 99 19.59 10.59 -18.29
CA LYS A 99 20.19 9.49 -17.53
C LYS A 99 19.49 9.29 -16.18
N MET A 100 19.23 10.37 -15.46
CA MET A 100 18.51 10.33 -14.16
C MET A 100 17.10 9.77 -14.28
N LYS A 101 16.36 10.13 -15.34
CA LYS A 101 15.01 9.60 -15.57
C LYS A 101 15.03 8.09 -15.83
N ASP A 102 15.95 7.64 -16.66
CA ASP A 102 16.09 6.22 -16.99
C ASP A 102 16.53 5.41 -15.75
N GLU A 103 17.46 5.93 -14.96
CA GLU A 103 17.92 5.36 -13.70
C GLU A 103 16.79 5.32 -12.66
N LYS A 104 16.06 6.42 -12.45
CA LYS A 104 14.89 6.46 -11.55
C LYS A 104 13.90 5.36 -11.90
N LYS A 105 13.57 5.21 -13.19
CA LYS A 105 12.65 4.18 -13.66
C LYS A 105 13.15 2.77 -13.37
N ALA A 106 14.42 2.51 -13.58
CA ALA A 106 15.02 1.21 -13.29
C ALA A 106 15.01 0.90 -11.79
N LEU A 107 15.41 1.85 -10.94
CA LEU A 107 15.39 1.70 -9.48
C LEU A 107 13.98 1.51 -8.95
N GLN A 108 13.00 2.28 -9.45
CA GLN A 108 11.60 2.15 -9.06
C GLN A 108 11.01 0.79 -9.43
N HIS A 109 11.37 0.26 -10.62
CA HIS A 109 10.96 -1.08 -11.04
C HIS A 109 11.52 -2.16 -10.10
N GLU A 110 12.79 -2.04 -9.72
CA GLU A 110 13.44 -3.01 -8.84
C GLU A 110 12.91 -2.94 -7.40
N LEU A 111 12.69 -1.73 -6.86
CA LEU A 111 12.02 -1.55 -5.56
C LEU A 111 10.61 -2.18 -5.57
N ASN A 112 9.85 -1.94 -6.63
CA ASN A 112 8.52 -2.52 -6.78
C ASN A 112 8.58 -4.06 -6.79
N ARG A 113 9.55 -4.65 -7.52
CA ARG A 113 9.75 -6.10 -7.55
C ARG A 113 10.04 -6.66 -6.17
N ILE A 114 11.02 -6.09 -5.45
CA ILE A 114 11.45 -6.56 -4.12
C ILE A 114 10.28 -6.53 -3.12
N TYR A 115 9.60 -5.40 -3.02
CA TYR A 115 8.50 -5.26 -2.06
C TYR A 115 7.27 -6.07 -2.46
N THR A 116 6.97 -6.21 -3.75
CA THR A 116 5.90 -7.11 -4.21
C THR A 116 6.19 -8.55 -3.79
N GLU A 117 7.40 -9.05 -4.02
CA GLU A 117 7.80 -10.41 -3.64
C GLU A 117 7.68 -10.63 -2.11
N ARG A 118 8.17 -9.69 -1.31
CA ARG A 118 8.11 -9.76 0.17
C ARG A 118 6.66 -9.73 0.68
N ILE A 119 5.86 -8.78 0.21
CA ILE A 119 4.45 -8.62 0.61
C ILE A 119 3.62 -9.83 0.20
N MET A 120 3.81 -10.35 -1.01
CA MET A 120 3.09 -11.54 -1.48
C MET A 120 3.53 -12.81 -0.78
N ALA A 121 4.80 -12.93 -0.39
CA ALA A 121 5.28 -14.03 0.42
C ALA A 121 4.62 -14.03 1.81
N GLU A 122 4.45 -12.85 2.42
CA GLU A 122 3.77 -12.71 3.70
C GLU A 122 2.25 -12.97 3.55
N ALA A 123 1.62 -12.45 2.49
CA ALA A 123 0.21 -12.71 2.20
C ALA A 123 -0.10 -14.21 2.07
N LYS A 124 0.78 -14.97 1.41
CA LYS A 124 0.64 -16.45 1.30
C LYS A 124 0.68 -17.16 2.65
N LYS A 125 1.44 -16.67 3.63
CA LYS A 125 1.43 -17.24 4.99
C LYS A 125 0.12 -17.01 5.72
N LEU A 126 -0.61 -15.98 5.32
CA LEU A 126 -1.90 -15.58 5.91
C LEU A 126 -3.10 -16.18 5.16
N GLU A 127 -2.90 -16.74 3.99
CA GLU A 127 -3.97 -17.33 3.18
C GLU A 127 -4.71 -18.43 3.94
N GLY A 128 -6.03 -18.35 3.95
CA GLY A 128 -6.91 -19.26 4.67
C GLY A 128 -6.99 -19.04 6.18
N LYS A 129 -6.18 -18.13 6.75
CA LYS A 129 -6.29 -17.80 8.18
C LYS A 129 -7.62 -17.14 8.48
N SER A 130 -8.24 -17.57 9.59
CA SER A 130 -9.43 -16.95 10.11
C SER A 130 -9.08 -15.65 10.81
N VAL A 131 -9.93 -14.63 10.61
CA VAL A 131 -9.89 -13.36 11.33
C VAL A 131 -11.00 -13.36 12.36
N GLU A 132 -10.72 -12.85 13.55
CA GLU A 132 -11.75 -12.67 14.57
C GLU A 132 -12.85 -11.76 14.02
N CYS A 133 -14.10 -12.16 14.21
CA CYS A 133 -15.23 -11.42 13.72
C CYS A 133 -16.40 -11.45 14.71
N GLU A 134 -17.14 -10.36 14.72
CA GLU A 134 -18.33 -10.13 15.53
C GLU A 134 -19.49 -9.73 14.62
N VAL A 135 -20.70 -9.93 15.09
CA VAL A 135 -21.93 -9.50 14.42
C VAL A 135 -22.78 -8.68 15.36
N ASP A 136 -23.53 -7.71 14.84
CA ASP A 136 -24.45 -6.88 15.66
C ASP A 136 -25.65 -7.65 16.23
N GLY A 137 -25.86 -8.90 15.77
CA GLY A 137 -26.92 -9.78 16.21
C GLY A 137 -28.33 -9.40 15.74
N ARG A 138 -28.50 -8.34 14.97
CA ARG A 138 -29.76 -7.93 14.36
C ARG A 138 -30.05 -8.72 13.10
N ARG A 139 -29.16 -8.58 12.11
CA ARG A 139 -29.29 -9.23 10.81
C ARG A 139 -28.54 -10.57 10.75
N PHE A 140 -27.38 -10.63 11.34
CA PHE A 140 -26.52 -11.83 11.30
C PHE A 140 -26.50 -12.52 12.65
N SER A 141 -26.55 -13.85 12.62
CA SER A 141 -26.38 -14.70 13.81
C SER A 141 -24.95 -15.22 13.96
N LYS A 142 -24.20 -15.28 12.85
CA LYS A 142 -22.84 -15.80 12.80
C LYS A 142 -22.09 -15.17 11.62
N ALA A 143 -20.79 -14.96 11.80
CA ALA A 143 -19.86 -14.68 10.73
C ALA A 143 -18.67 -15.65 10.80
N VAL A 144 -18.10 -15.98 9.65
CA VAL A 144 -16.81 -16.66 9.51
C VAL A 144 -16.03 -15.90 8.46
N VAL A 145 -14.82 -15.48 8.80
CA VAL A 145 -13.98 -14.65 7.93
C VAL A 145 -12.65 -15.34 7.68
N LYS A 146 -12.20 -15.31 6.43
CA LYS A 146 -10.89 -15.78 6.00
C LYS A 146 -10.18 -14.75 5.15
N LEU A 147 -8.87 -14.74 5.22
CA LEU A 147 -8.02 -13.96 4.31
C LEU A 147 -7.68 -14.81 3.09
N VAL A 148 -7.75 -14.22 1.91
CA VAL A 148 -7.41 -14.86 0.63
C VAL A 148 -6.46 -13.95 -0.13
N CYS A 149 -5.46 -14.52 -0.78
CA CYS A 149 -4.55 -13.74 -1.62
C CYS A 149 -5.30 -13.09 -2.79
N SER A 150 -5.02 -11.81 -3.02
CA SER A 150 -5.52 -11.11 -4.18
C SER A 150 -4.94 -11.70 -5.46
N LYS A 151 -5.78 -11.83 -6.51
CA LYS A 151 -5.33 -12.29 -7.84
C LYS A 151 -4.45 -11.25 -8.54
N ASP A 152 -4.59 -9.99 -8.18
CA ASP A 152 -3.92 -8.87 -8.88
C ASP A 152 -2.47 -8.64 -8.40
N SER A 153 -1.95 -9.45 -7.47
CA SER A 153 -0.56 -9.37 -6.96
C SER A 153 -0.11 -7.93 -6.65
N SER A 154 -1.01 -7.15 -6.04
CA SER A 154 -0.77 -5.73 -5.75
C SER A 154 -0.11 -5.54 -4.38
N THR A 155 0.90 -4.68 -4.31
CA THR A 155 1.51 -4.26 -3.04
C THR A 155 0.54 -3.51 -2.13
N THR A 156 -0.47 -2.86 -2.71
CA THR A 156 -1.46 -2.05 -1.97
C THR A 156 -2.62 -2.88 -1.43
N SER A 157 -3.01 -3.96 -2.11
CA SER A 157 -4.15 -4.81 -1.73
C SER A 157 -3.79 -6.30 -1.93
N PRO A 158 -2.82 -6.83 -1.16
CA PRO A 158 -2.34 -8.20 -1.33
C PRO A 158 -3.35 -9.26 -0.85
N LEU A 159 -4.31 -8.85 0.01
CA LEU A 159 -5.30 -9.72 0.63
C LEU A 159 -6.72 -9.21 0.37
N ILE A 160 -7.63 -10.16 0.22
CA ILE A 160 -9.08 -9.99 0.15
C ILE A 160 -9.68 -10.67 1.38
N VAL A 161 -10.74 -10.11 1.91
CA VAL A 161 -11.56 -10.71 2.96
C VAL A 161 -12.68 -11.51 2.31
N GLU A 162 -12.77 -12.79 2.60
CA GLU A 162 -13.92 -13.62 2.30
C GLU A 162 -14.72 -13.86 3.57
N ALA A 163 -16.01 -13.48 3.56
CA ALA A 163 -16.91 -13.63 4.69
C ALA A 163 -18.09 -14.52 4.34
N GLU A 164 -18.39 -15.48 5.22
CA GLU A 164 -19.64 -16.25 5.24
C GLU A 164 -20.49 -15.75 6.41
N LEU A 165 -21.67 -15.22 6.10
CA LEU A 165 -22.55 -14.60 7.09
C LEU A 165 -23.88 -15.35 7.13
N THR A 166 -24.24 -15.90 8.29
CA THR A 166 -25.53 -16.57 8.49
C THR A 166 -26.58 -15.55 8.90
N LEU A 167 -27.66 -15.47 8.14
CA LEU A 167 -28.75 -14.54 8.38
C LEU A 167 -29.61 -14.94 9.57
N LYS A 168 -29.89 -14.00 10.46
CA LYS A 168 -30.88 -14.13 11.53
C LYS A 168 -32.27 -13.67 11.07
N ALA A 169 -32.29 -12.71 10.16
CA ALA A 169 -33.50 -12.15 9.57
C ALA A 169 -33.28 -11.89 8.08
N PRO A 170 -34.33 -12.00 7.23
CA PRO A 170 -34.25 -11.70 5.82
C PRO A 170 -33.97 -10.20 5.59
N TYR A 171 -33.39 -9.88 4.42
CA TYR A 171 -33.29 -8.48 3.99
C TYR A 171 -34.67 -7.87 3.75
N ARG A 172 -34.81 -6.59 4.08
CA ARG A 172 -36.00 -5.81 3.77
C ARG A 172 -35.81 -5.08 2.45
N GLY A 173 -36.72 -5.26 1.50
CA GLY A 173 -36.64 -4.63 0.18
C GLY A 173 -35.85 -5.45 -0.86
N LEU A 174 -35.68 -4.86 -2.04
CA LEU A 174 -35.07 -5.53 -3.21
C LEU A 174 -33.54 -5.49 -3.20
N VAL A 175 -32.95 -4.54 -2.50
CA VAL A 175 -31.49 -4.36 -2.40
C VAL A 175 -31.08 -4.47 -0.95
N GLY A 176 -30.21 -5.44 -0.65
CA GLY A 176 -29.58 -5.59 0.65
C GLY A 176 -28.14 -5.10 0.61
N TYR A 177 -27.65 -4.66 1.75
CA TYR A 177 -26.24 -4.32 1.93
C TYR A 177 -25.66 -5.12 3.07
N CYS A 178 -24.39 -5.51 2.92
CA CYS A 178 -23.56 -6.00 4.00
C CYS A 178 -22.59 -4.88 4.36
N SER A 179 -22.66 -4.41 5.59
CA SER A 179 -21.77 -3.38 6.11
C SER A 179 -20.82 -4.00 7.11
N TRP A 180 -19.59 -3.49 7.16
CA TRP A 180 -18.59 -3.95 8.10
C TRP A 180 -17.72 -2.81 8.61
N GLN A 181 -17.13 -3.02 9.77
CA GLN A 181 -16.14 -2.16 10.39
C GLN A 181 -14.88 -2.96 10.69
N TYR A 182 -13.73 -2.42 10.34
CA TYR A 182 -12.44 -2.90 10.80
C TYR A 182 -12.17 -2.28 12.17
N ARG A 183 -11.83 -3.10 13.16
CA ARG A 183 -11.63 -2.65 14.54
C ARG A 183 -10.31 -3.11 15.13
N ASP A 184 -9.77 -2.32 16.06
CA ASP A 184 -8.63 -2.71 16.89
C ASP A 184 -9.06 -3.69 18.00
N ALA A 185 -8.10 -4.13 18.82
CA ALA A 185 -8.36 -5.03 19.95
C ALA A 185 -9.28 -4.42 21.02
N ASN A 186 -9.33 -3.09 21.12
CA ASN A 186 -10.20 -2.37 22.06
C ASN A 186 -11.61 -2.11 21.49
N GLY A 187 -11.84 -2.47 20.23
CA GLY A 187 -13.10 -2.26 19.54
C GLY A 187 -13.27 -0.91 18.87
N HIS A 188 -12.23 -0.06 18.82
CA HIS A 188 -12.30 1.20 18.10
C HIS A 188 -12.31 0.97 16.60
N GLU A 189 -13.14 1.73 15.89
CA GLU A 189 -13.23 1.68 14.45
C GLU A 189 -11.97 2.27 13.78
N LEU A 190 -11.36 1.48 12.91
CA LEU A 190 -10.23 1.88 12.09
C LEU A 190 -10.68 2.37 10.71
N SER A 191 -11.67 1.67 10.14
CA SER A 191 -12.26 1.96 8.84
C SER A 191 -13.57 1.19 8.73
N SER A 192 -14.41 1.54 7.76
CA SER A 192 -15.66 0.84 7.47
C SER A 192 -15.92 0.75 5.97
N GLY A 193 -16.79 -0.16 5.61
CA GLY A 193 -17.22 -0.36 4.23
C GLY A 193 -18.59 -1.01 4.16
N ALA A 194 -19.15 -1.02 2.95
CA ALA A 194 -20.37 -1.73 2.64
C ALA A 194 -20.34 -2.23 1.21
N SER A 195 -20.98 -3.36 0.95
CA SER A 195 -21.20 -3.85 -0.40
C SER A 195 -22.64 -4.32 -0.58
N PRO A 196 -23.19 -4.23 -1.79
CA PRO A 196 -24.49 -4.78 -2.09
C PRO A 196 -24.47 -6.30 -1.96
N VAL A 197 -25.60 -6.87 -1.55
CA VAL A 197 -25.84 -8.30 -1.53
C VAL A 197 -26.70 -8.64 -2.73
N ASP A 198 -26.13 -9.39 -3.66
CA ASP A 198 -26.84 -9.84 -4.85
C ASP A 198 -28.04 -10.71 -4.46
N ASP A 199 -29.17 -10.50 -5.17
CA ASP A 199 -30.40 -11.25 -4.96
C ASP A 199 -30.91 -11.27 -3.50
N SER A 200 -30.66 -10.21 -2.74
CA SER A 200 -30.97 -10.13 -1.31
C SER A 200 -32.40 -10.56 -0.94
N GLY A 201 -33.37 -10.27 -1.80
CA GLY A 201 -34.77 -10.68 -1.60
C GLY A 201 -35.03 -12.19 -1.61
N LYS A 202 -34.07 -13.01 -2.03
CA LYS A 202 -34.19 -14.48 -2.06
C LYS A 202 -33.77 -15.13 -0.74
N TYR A 203 -32.97 -14.44 0.08
CA TYR A 203 -32.42 -15.01 1.31
C TYR A 203 -33.40 -14.96 2.46
N LYS A 204 -33.44 -16.05 3.22
CA LYS A 204 -34.28 -16.25 4.42
C LYS A 204 -33.43 -16.30 5.68
N ALA A 205 -34.07 -16.25 6.83
CA ALA A 205 -33.40 -16.53 8.09
C ALA A 205 -32.81 -17.94 8.09
N GLY A 206 -31.57 -18.09 8.51
CA GLY A 206 -30.78 -19.34 8.47
C GLY A 206 -29.92 -19.53 7.22
N ASP A 207 -30.19 -18.80 6.13
CA ASP A 207 -29.36 -18.86 4.94
C ASP A 207 -27.99 -18.23 5.19
N THR A 208 -26.99 -18.71 4.44
CA THR A 208 -25.63 -18.14 4.46
C THR A 208 -25.36 -17.38 3.18
N ILE A 209 -24.95 -16.11 3.33
CA ILE A 209 -24.48 -15.30 2.24
C ILE A 209 -22.95 -15.28 2.23
N ARG A 210 -22.37 -15.16 1.03
CA ARG A 210 -20.92 -15.02 0.85
C ARG A 210 -20.63 -13.64 0.31
N GLN A 211 -19.65 -12.98 0.92
CA GLN A 211 -19.17 -11.67 0.50
C GLN A 211 -17.66 -11.71 0.35
N SER A 212 -17.17 -10.99 -0.66
CA SER A 212 -15.74 -10.80 -0.88
C SER A 212 -15.48 -9.32 -1.06
N PHE A 213 -14.55 -8.76 -0.30
CA PHE A 213 -14.24 -7.34 -0.34
C PHE A 213 -12.76 -7.05 -0.04
N PRO A 214 -12.20 -5.96 -0.60
CA PRO A 214 -10.81 -5.60 -0.34
C PRO A 214 -10.64 -5.18 1.12
N LEU A 215 -9.44 -5.41 1.64
CA LEU A 215 -9.06 -4.95 2.96
C LEU A 215 -8.70 -3.44 2.89
N ALA A 216 -9.72 -2.58 2.97
CA ALA A 216 -9.60 -1.14 2.81
C ALA A 216 -9.28 -0.44 4.15
N VAL A 217 -8.04 -0.63 4.64
CA VAL A 217 -7.51 0.04 5.85
C VAL A 217 -6.18 0.69 5.49
N THR A 218 -5.95 1.93 5.96
CA THR A 218 -4.65 2.58 5.76
C THR A 218 -3.54 1.80 6.46
N GLN A 219 -2.33 1.85 5.95
CA GLN A 219 -1.19 1.07 6.43
C GLN A 219 -0.92 1.26 7.93
N GLU A 220 -0.99 2.50 8.43
CA GLU A 220 -0.83 2.80 9.86
C GLU A 220 -1.92 2.14 10.71
N LYS A 221 -3.19 2.27 10.31
CA LYS A 221 -4.32 1.67 11.04
C LYS A 221 -4.34 0.15 10.91
N ALA A 222 -3.86 -0.40 9.80
CA ALA A 222 -3.78 -1.82 9.54
C ALA A 222 -2.87 -2.57 10.54
N LYS A 223 -1.87 -1.89 11.12
CA LYS A 223 -1.02 -2.46 12.19
C LYS A 223 -1.83 -2.89 13.41
N SER A 224 -2.87 -2.17 13.76
CA SER A 224 -3.71 -2.44 14.94
C SER A 224 -4.97 -3.25 14.63
N LEU A 225 -5.19 -3.66 13.37
CA LEU A 225 -6.35 -4.46 13.01
C LEU A 225 -6.37 -5.78 13.78
N ALA A 226 -7.44 -6.00 14.53
CA ALA A 226 -7.64 -7.21 15.32
C ALA A 226 -8.89 -7.97 14.90
N LYS A 227 -9.98 -7.30 14.53
CA LYS A 227 -11.26 -7.95 14.22
C LYS A 227 -12.11 -7.19 13.20
N ILE A 228 -13.07 -7.90 12.63
CA ILE A 228 -14.08 -7.36 11.70
C ILE A 228 -15.45 -7.47 12.35
N TYR A 229 -16.17 -6.36 12.39
CA TYR A 229 -17.51 -6.27 12.94
C TYR A 229 -18.53 -6.05 11.83
N PHE A 230 -19.50 -6.95 11.69
CA PHE A 230 -20.55 -6.85 10.69
C PHE A 230 -21.79 -6.21 11.28
N THR A 231 -22.30 -5.20 10.57
CA THR A 231 -23.48 -4.43 10.94
C THR A 231 -24.56 -4.54 9.86
N GLU A 232 -25.73 -4.04 10.21
CA GLU A 232 -26.86 -3.88 9.30
C GLU A 232 -26.57 -2.81 8.22
#